data_e162dcd3ab2fa1ac2afb05bce4eb86c6
#
_entry.id   e162dcd3ab2fa1ac2afb05bce4eb86c6
#
_cell.length_a   1.000
_cell.length_b   1.000
_cell.length_c   1.000
_cell.angle_alpha   90.00
_cell.angle_beta   90.00
_cell.angle_gamma   90.00
#
_symmetry.space_group_name_H-M   'P 1'
#
loop_
_entity.id
_entity.type
_entity.pdbx_description
1 polymer ?
#
loop_
_entity_poly.entity_id
_entity_poly.type
_entity_poly.pdbx_seq_one_letter_code
_entity_poly.pdbx_strand_id
1 'polypeptide(L)'
;NDGDEVKAGDKILEYDTERMRFQLAASEAAFKEANAEYEQVQKASFTDKESLGRLKVLAFKRDSARVAIQEAKWYLAHSVVTAPVPGILAIAEGSADKLAGRALRLGEKQFDILSNEGMIAEIMVNEKDASVLEGNPRITLFLHTRPELPIPVKILSSRFYPELTEQNIYSYNVKAEMENNVPGLRFGMRGVARVTGEKVKLGYYLFRSLVLWYRGV
;
A
#
# COMPACT_ATOMS: atom_id res chain seq x y z
N ASN A 1 -8.11 16.32 -9.22
CA ASN A 1 -7.94 15.72 -10.55
C ASN A 1 -6.70 14.82 -10.57
N ASP A 2 -6.58 14.01 -11.64
CA ASP A 2 -5.37 13.25 -11.88
C ASP A 2 -4.19 14.19 -12.12
N GLY A 3 -3.07 13.95 -11.41
CA GLY A 3 -1.89 14.79 -11.45
C GLY A 3 -1.89 16.00 -10.51
N ASP A 4 -2.93 16.20 -9.72
CA ASP A 4 -2.99 17.30 -8.74
C ASP A 4 -2.00 17.03 -7.59
N GLU A 5 -1.34 18.09 -7.13
CA GLU A 5 -0.49 18.05 -5.95
C GLU A 5 -1.36 18.09 -4.68
N VAL A 6 -1.17 17.12 -3.78
CA VAL A 6 -1.90 17.01 -2.53
C VAL A 6 -0.97 17.06 -1.33
N LYS A 7 -1.44 17.65 -0.24
CA LYS A 7 -0.75 17.68 1.06
C LYS A 7 -1.31 16.61 1.98
N ALA A 8 -0.54 16.21 2.97
CA ALA A 8 -1.03 15.33 4.02
C ALA A 8 -2.28 15.94 4.69
N GLY A 9 -3.37 15.17 4.76
CA GLY A 9 -4.67 15.60 5.29
C GLY A 9 -5.64 16.16 4.24
N ASP A 10 -5.21 16.43 3.02
CA ASP A 10 -6.12 16.91 1.96
C ASP A 10 -7.16 15.85 1.63
N LYS A 11 -8.40 16.28 1.45
CA LYS A 11 -9.53 15.42 1.09
C LYS A 11 -9.40 14.96 -0.36
N ILE A 12 -9.36 13.67 -0.59
CA ILE A 12 -9.26 13.05 -1.93
C ILE A 12 -10.62 12.58 -2.43
N LEU A 13 -11.33 11.84 -1.57
CA LEU A 13 -12.59 11.20 -1.89
C LEU A 13 -13.57 11.37 -0.73
N GLU A 14 -14.85 11.51 -1.04
CA GLU A 14 -15.93 11.44 -0.07
C GLU A 14 -16.97 10.43 -0.56
N TYR A 15 -17.29 9.47 0.28
CA TYR A 15 -18.38 8.53 0.02
C TYR A 15 -19.73 9.19 0.24
N ASP A 16 -20.74 8.79 -0.54
CA ASP A 16 -22.11 9.12 -0.22
C ASP A 16 -22.51 8.55 1.14
N THR A 17 -22.87 9.43 2.05
CA THR A 17 -23.18 9.07 3.44
C THR A 17 -24.67 8.90 3.71
N GLU A 18 -25.55 9.12 2.76
CA GLU A 18 -27.00 9.07 2.97
C GLU A 18 -27.44 7.72 3.52
N ARG A 19 -27.06 6.65 2.85
CA ARG A 19 -27.35 5.28 3.30
C ARG A 19 -26.77 4.98 4.69
N MET A 20 -25.55 5.46 4.97
CA MET A 20 -24.89 5.24 6.27
C MET A 20 -25.61 5.97 7.40
N ARG A 21 -26.14 7.18 7.13
CA ARG A 21 -26.95 7.95 8.08
C ARG A 21 -28.28 7.25 8.39
N PHE A 22 -28.95 6.69 7.40
CA PHE A 22 -30.14 5.89 7.61
C PHE A 22 -29.84 4.63 8.44
N GLN A 23 -28.73 3.95 8.16
CA GLN A 23 -28.31 2.79 8.93
C GLN A 23 -28.03 3.16 10.40
N LEU A 24 -27.38 4.30 10.66
CA LEU A 24 -27.16 4.79 12.01
C LEU A 24 -28.49 5.04 12.73
N ALA A 25 -29.40 5.77 12.10
CA ALA A 25 -30.70 6.08 12.67
C ALA A 25 -31.52 4.79 13.01
N ALA A 26 -31.49 3.80 12.12
CA ALA A 26 -32.12 2.51 12.36
C ALA A 26 -31.50 1.77 13.56
N SER A 27 -30.14 1.77 13.63
CA SER A 27 -29.42 1.14 14.75
C SER A 27 -29.70 1.85 16.09
N GLU A 28 -29.80 3.18 16.09
CA GLU A 28 -30.15 3.96 17.28
C GLU A 28 -31.59 3.69 17.76
N ALA A 29 -32.53 3.55 16.81
CA ALA A 29 -33.92 3.17 17.14
C ALA A 29 -33.95 1.75 17.74
N ALA A 30 -33.27 0.79 17.15
CA ALA A 30 -33.17 -0.58 17.64
C ALA A 30 -32.56 -0.66 19.07
N PHE A 31 -31.51 0.15 19.30
CA PHE A 31 -30.88 0.24 20.62
C PHE A 31 -31.87 0.82 21.66
N LYS A 32 -32.60 1.87 21.31
CA LYS A 32 -33.58 2.52 22.18
C LYS A 32 -34.70 1.53 22.58
N GLU A 33 -35.18 0.76 21.60
CA GLU A 33 -36.18 -0.30 21.84
C GLU A 33 -35.63 -1.39 22.77
N ALA A 34 -34.47 -1.97 22.45
CA ALA A 34 -33.85 -3.02 23.24
C ALA A 34 -33.51 -2.56 24.66
N ASN A 35 -33.11 -1.30 24.83
CA ASN A 35 -32.81 -0.73 26.14
C ASN A 35 -34.08 -0.53 26.96
N ALA A 36 -35.17 -0.07 26.35
CA ALA A 36 -36.48 0.07 27.04
C ALA A 36 -37.02 -1.29 27.53
N GLU A 37 -36.93 -2.33 26.66
CA GLU A 37 -37.30 -3.69 27.04
C GLU A 37 -36.45 -4.22 28.22
N TYR A 38 -35.13 -3.99 28.16
CA TYR A 38 -34.23 -4.37 29.23
C TYR A 38 -34.56 -3.70 30.55
N GLU A 39 -34.79 -2.38 30.57
CA GLU A 39 -35.13 -1.60 31.76
C GLU A 39 -36.46 -2.04 32.34
N GLN A 40 -37.45 -2.34 31.50
CA GLN A 40 -38.77 -2.84 31.96
C GLN A 40 -38.64 -4.16 32.70
N VAL A 41 -37.91 -5.13 32.11
CA VAL A 41 -37.73 -6.45 32.76
C VAL A 41 -36.78 -6.34 33.95
N GLN A 42 -35.78 -5.46 33.94
CA GLN A 42 -34.94 -5.21 35.09
C GLN A 42 -35.70 -4.75 36.32
N LYS A 43 -36.66 -3.84 36.14
CA LYS A 43 -37.55 -3.37 37.23
C LYS A 43 -38.42 -4.51 37.76
N ALA A 44 -38.87 -5.42 36.92
CA ALA A 44 -39.71 -6.57 37.31
C ALA A 44 -38.91 -7.72 37.94
N SER A 45 -37.61 -7.85 37.62
CA SER A 45 -36.76 -8.99 38.01
C SER A 45 -36.36 -9.06 39.47
N PHE A 46 -36.65 -8.02 40.25
CA PHE A 46 -36.38 -8.03 41.70
C PHE A 46 -37.22 -9.08 42.45
N THR A 47 -38.26 -9.67 41.82
CA THR A 47 -39.22 -10.54 42.46
C THR A 47 -39.27 -11.97 41.91
N ASP A 48 -38.59 -12.26 40.74
CA ASP A 48 -38.76 -13.56 40.05
C ASP A 48 -37.48 -14.05 39.35
N LYS A 49 -37.14 -15.35 39.59
CA LYS A 49 -35.97 -16.02 38.99
C LYS A 49 -36.06 -16.19 37.46
N GLU A 50 -37.25 -16.34 36.91
CA GLU A 50 -37.47 -16.49 35.47
C GLU A 50 -37.10 -15.19 34.73
N SER A 51 -37.38 -14.06 35.33
CA SER A 51 -37.00 -12.73 34.83
C SER A 51 -35.50 -12.53 34.74
N LEU A 52 -34.67 -13.21 35.56
CA LEU A 52 -33.20 -13.16 35.47
C LEU A 52 -32.67 -13.80 34.21
N GLY A 53 -33.27 -14.88 33.72
CA GLY A 53 -32.90 -15.52 32.44
C GLY A 53 -33.19 -14.58 31.25
N ARG A 54 -34.36 -13.95 31.27
CA ARG A 54 -34.76 -12.98 30.22
C ARG A 54 -33.88 -11.74 30.20
N LEU A 55 -33.43 -11.26 31.35
CA LEU A 55 -32.52 -10.13 31.45
C LEU A 55 -31.21 -10.36 30.71
N LYS A 56 -30.64 -11.57 30.79
CA LYS A 56 -29.39 -11.90 30.05
C LYS A 56 -29.59 -11.81 28.54
N VAL A 57 -30.69 -12.30 28.03
CA VAL A 57 -31.04 -12.26 26.60
C VAL A 57 -31.22 -10.81 26.13
N LEU A 58 -31.96 -10.02 26.94
CA LEU A 58 -32.20 -8.61 26.62
C LEU A 58 -30.93 -7.75 26.74
N ALA A 59 -30.07 -8.06 27.71
CA ALA A 59 -28.74 -7.43 27.78
C ALA A 59 -27.93 -7.69 26.53
N PHE A 60 -27.93 -8.94 26.05
CA PHE A 60 -27.23 -9.28 24.80
C PHE A 60 -27.82 -8.54 23.59
N LYS A 61 -29.18 -8.51 23.47
CA LYS A 61 -29.90 -7.77 22.41
C LYS A 61 -29.51 -6.29 22.41
N ARG A 62 -29.53 -5.65 23.59
CA ARG A 62 -29.13 -4.24 23.78
C ARG A 62 -27.66 -4.00 23.39
N ASP A 63 -26.75 -4.86 23.86
CA ASP A 63 -25.32 -4.71 23.61
C ASP A 63 -24.98 -4.96 22.14
N SER A 64 -25.68 -5.90 21.50
CA SER A 64 -25.57 -6.10 20.03
C SER A 64 -26.03 -4.86 19.26
N ALA A 65 -27.16 -4.24 19.65
CA ALA A 65 -27.61 -2.99 19.03
C ALA A 65 -26.62 -1.83 19.25
N ARG A 66 -25.94 -1.79 20.40
CA ARG A 66 -24.88 -0.81 20.67
C ARG A 66 -23.69 -0.98 19.75
N VAL A 67 -23.27 -2.23 19.49
CA VAL A 67 -22.20 -2.51 18.54
C VAL A 67 -22.57 -2.05 17.13
N ALA A 68 -23.81 -2.28 16.69
CA ALA A 68 -24.29 -1.81 15.39
C ALA A 68 -24.25 -0.28 15.25
N ILE A 69 -24.53 0.47 16.34
CA ILE A 69 -24.35 1.94 16.36
C ILE A 69 -22.86 2.31 16.18
N GLN A 70 -21.97 1.64 16.90
CA GLN A 70 -20.54 1.91 16.81
C GLN A 70 -20.01 1.64 15.41
N GLU A 71 -20.44 0.55 14.79
CA GLU A 71 -20.10 0.20 13.41
C GLU A 71 -20.59 1.29 12.43
N ALA A 72 -21.87 1.69 12.52
CA ALA A 72 -22.43 2.73 11.66
C ALA A 72 -21.70 4.09 11.84
N LYS A 73 -21.36 4.46 13.06
CA LYS A 73 -20.56 5.66 13.36
C LYS A 73 -19.16 5.58 12.79
N TRP A 74 -18.54 4.39 12.85
CA TRP A 74 -17.22 4.17 12.29
C TRP A 74 -17.23 4.38 10.77
N TYR A 75 -18.20 3.82 10.05
CA TYR A 75 -18.34 4.05 8.59
C TYR A 75 -18.54 5.52 8.26
N LEU A 76 -19.36 6.24 9.04
CA LEU A 76 -19.54 7.68 8.84
C LEU A 76 -18.26 8.47 9.09
N ALA A 77 -17.50 8.15 10.13
CA ALA A 77 -16.25 8.81 10.43
C ALA A 77 -15.16 8.56 9.36
N HIS A 78 -15.25 7.42 8.67
CA HIS A 78 -14.30 7.03 7.61
C HIS A 78 -14.87 7.24 6.19
N SER A 79 -15.93 8.02 6.07
CA SER A 79 -16.53 8.34 4.76
C SER A 79 -15.71 9.34 3.94
N VAL A 80 -14.77 10.04 4.55
CA VAL A 80 -13.84 10.96 3.89
C VAL A 80 -12.47 10.31 3.89
N VAL A 81 -11.92 10.10 2.69
CA VAL A 81 -10.56 9.61 2.49
C VAL A 81 -9.64 10.80 2.28
N THR A 82 -8.61 10.90 3.10
CA THR A 82 -7.61 11.97 3.05
C THR A 82 -6.25 11.43 2.63
N ALA A 83 -5.41 12.30 2.07
CA ALA A 83 -4.03 11.97 1.73
C ALA A 83 -3.21 11.66 3.00
N PRO A 84 -2.59 10.48 3.12
CA PRO A 84 -1.74 10.15 4.27
C PRO A 84 -0.38 10.84 4.20
N VAL A 85 0.11 11.16 3.00
CA VAL A 85 1.40 11.79 2.72
C VAL A 85 1.25 12.84 1.63
N PRO A 86 2.14 13.86 1.57
CA PRO A 86 2.15 14.78 0.45
C PRO A 86 2.67 14.09 -0.82
N GLY A 87 2.15 14.51 -1.98
CA GLY A 87 2.58 13.95 -3.25
C GLY A 87 1.67 14.35 -4.42
N ILE A 88 1.81 13.66 -5.53
CA ILE A 88 0.99 13.83 -6.72
C ILE A 88 -0.06 12.72 -6.75
N LEU A 89 -1.32 13.10 -6.86
CA LEU A 89 -2.43 12.16 -6.95
C LEU A 89 -2.46 11.51 -8.35
N ALA A 90 -2.43 10.20 -8.39
CA ALA A 90 -2.61 9.40 -9.60
C ALA A 90 -3.89 8.56 -9.47
N ILE A 91 -4.86 8.81 -10.34
CA ILE A 91 -6.15 8.13 -10.36
C ILE A 91 -6.05 6.89 -11.26
N ALA A 92 -6.39 5.71 -10.74
CA ALA A 92 -6.24 4.45 -11.47
C ALA A 92 -6.97 4.42 -12.83
N GLU A 93 -8.14 5.07 -12.92
CA GLU A 93 -8.92 5.20 -14.17
C GLU A 93 -8.65 6.51 -14.93
N GLY A 94 -7.66 7.30 -14.49
CA GLY A 94 -7.19 8.52 -15.16
C GLY A 94 -8.15 9.71 -15.12
N SER A 95 -9.32 9.61 -14.47
CA SER A 95 -10.27 10.71 -14.36
C SER A 95 -11.16 10.60 -13.11
N ALA A 96 -11.30 11.71 -12.38
CA ALA A 96 -12.18 11.80 -11.22
C ALA A 96 -13.67 11.65 -11.61
N ASP A 97 -14.05 12.09 -12.79
CA ASP A 97 -15.46 12.03 -13.27
C ASP A 97 -15.95 10.58 -13.40
N LYS A 98 -15.08 9.65 -13.70
CA LYS A 98 -15.41 8.22 -13.78
C LYS A 98 -15.65 7.58 -12.44
N LEU A 99 -15.10 8.15 -11.37
CA LEU A 99 -15.29 7.69 -9.99
C LEU A 99 -16.55 8.28 -9.36
N ALA A 100 -16.97 9.46 -9.81
CA ALA A 100 -18.14 10.14 -9.25
C ALA A 100 -19.42 9.33 -9.48
N GLY A 101 -20.14 9.02 -8.39
CA GLY A 101 -21.39 8.26 -8.44
C GLY A 101 -21.23 6.75 -8.69
N ARG A 102 -20.01 6.23 -8.80
CA ARG A 102 -19.75 4.81 -9.00
C ARG A 102 -19.75 4.05 -7.66
N ALA A 103 -20.27 2.83 -7.67
CA ALA A 103 -20.12 1.90 -6.56
C ALA A 103 -18.72 1.31 -6.56
N LEU A 104 -17.94 1.57 -5.52
CA LEU A 104 -16.59 1.03 -5.36
C LEU A 104 -16.64 -0.34 -4.67
N ARG A 105 -15.77 -1.23 -5.10
CA ARG A 105 -15.61 -2.55 -4.47
C ARG A 105 -14.56 -2.50 -3.36
N LEU A 106 -14.78 -3.28 -2.32
CA LEU A 106 -13.78 -3.42 -1.26
C LEU A 106 -12.48 -4.01 -1.81
N GLY A 107 -11.34 -3.35 -1.53
CA GLY A 107 -10.02 -3.75 -2.03
C GLY A 107 -9.69 -3.29 -3.44
N GLU A 108 -10.58 -2.59 -4.12
CA GLU A 108 -10.32 -2.00 -5.43
C GLU A 108 -9.43 -0.76 -5.29
N LYS A 109 -8.31 -0.77 -5.99
CA LYS A 109 -7.36 0.35 -5.99
C LYS A 109 -7.91 1.49 -6.83
N GLN A 110 -8.13 2.64 -6.22
CA GLN A 110 -8.72 3.81 -6.87
C GLN A 110 -7.67 4.88 -7.23
N PHE A 111 -6.70 5.08 -6.36
CA PHE A 111 -5.65 6.09 -6.55
C PHE A 111 -4.35 5.70 -5.86
N ASP A 112 -3.26 6.29 -6.34
CA ASP A 112 -1.96 6.32 -5.72
C ASP A 112 -1.60 7.74 -5.34
N ILE A 113 -0.81 7.91 -4.30
CA ILE A 113 -0.14 9.17 -4.01
C ILE A 113 1.35 8.95 -4.27
N LEU A 114 1.85 9.62 -5.29
CA LEU A 114 3.23 9.53 -5.72
C LEU A 114 4.03 10.60 -4.97
N SER A 115 4.75 10.18 -3.93
CA SER A 115 5.59 11.10 -3.18
C SER A 115 6.89 11.38 -3.92
N ASN A 116 7.26 12.66 -4.05
CA ASN A 116 8.55 13.05 -4.62
C ASN A 116 9.71 12.83 -3.64
N GLU A 117 9.42 12.57 -2.38
CA GLU A 117 10.43 12.28 -1.36
C GLU A 117 10.80 10.80 -1.42
N GLY A 118 12.10 10.52 -1.60
CA GLY A 118 12.61 9.15 -1.56
C GLY A 118 12.26 8.29 -2.77
N MET A 119 12.37 8.83 -3.99
CA MET A 119 12.22 8.01 -5.20
C MET A 119 13.18 6.83 -5.18
N ILE A 120 12.63 5.63 -5.38
CA ILE A 120 13.36 4.37 -5.38
C ILE A 120 13.45 3.86 -6.81
N ALA A 121 14.66 3.54 -7.23
CA ALA A 121 14.90 2.81 -8.48
C ALA A 121 14.87 1.30 -8.19
N GLU A 122 14.07 0.56 -8.96
CA GLU A 122 14.11 -0.90 -8.97
C GLU A 122 15.02 -1.37 -10.11
N ILE A 123 16.10 -2.05 -9.74
CA ILE A 123 17.16 -2.47 -10.67
C ILE A 123 17.14 -4.00 -10.72
N MET A 124 16.91 -4.55 -11.91
CA MET A 124 16.96 -5.99 -12.14
C MET A 124 18.37 -6.40 -12.53
N VAL A 125 19.06 -7.14 -11.67
CA VAL A 125 20.40 -7.66 -11.91
C VAL A 125 20.31 -9.15 -12.26
N ASN A 126 20.83 -9.51 -13.42
CA ASN A 126 20.82 -10.91 -13.89
C ASN A 126 21.53 -11.81 -12.85
N GLU A 127 20.96 -13.01 -12.62
CA GLU A 127 21.54 -13.99 -11.70
C GLU A 127 23.00 -14.30 -12.01
N LYS A 128 23.38 -14.39 -13.29
CA LYS A 128 24.76 -14.65 -13.72
C LYS A 128 25.75 -13.56 -13.28
N ASP A 129 25.26 -12.34 -13.08
CA ASP A 129 26.06 -11.17 -12.70
C ASP A 129 25.87 -10.81 -11.21
N ALA A 130 25.14 -11.63 -10.45
CA ALA A 130 24.81 -11.37 -9.03
C ALA A 130 26.04 -11.16 -8.15
N SER A 131 27.19 -11.76 -8.50
CA SER A 131 28.44 -11.56 -7.77
C SER A 131 28.91 -10.10 -7.72
N VAL A 132 28.43 -9.24 -8.64
CA VAL A 132 28.73 -7.82 -8.61
C VAL A 132 28.06 -7.09 -7.45
N LEU A 133 27.00 -7.70 -6.87
CA LEU A 133 26.28 -7.17 -5.71
C LEU A 133 26.98 -7.49 -4.38
N GLU A 134 27.98 -8.36 -4.38
CA GLU A 134 28.80 -8.65 -3.21
C GLU A 134 29.69 -7.45 -2.87
N GLY A 135 29.86 -7.16 -1.59
CA GLY A 135 30.61 -6.01 -1.13
C GLY A 135 29.79 -4.71 -1.12
N ASN A 136 30.38 -3.63 -1.58
CA ASN A 136 29.74 -2.31 -1.62
C ASN A 136 29.79 -1.75 -3.05
N PRO A 137 28.97 -2.26 -3.99
CA PRO A 137 28.99 -1.84 -5.38
C PRO A 137 28.53 -0.39 -5.54
N ARG A 138 29.15 0.31 -6.47
CA ARG A 138 28.67 1.63 -6.91
C ARG A 138 27.70 1.46 -8.05
N ILE A 139 26.52 2.06 -7.91
CA ILE A 139 25.49 2.00 -8.94
C ILE A 139 25.27 3.41 -9.50
N THR A 140 25.26 3.49 -10.81
CA THR A 140 24.92 4.70 -11.55
C THR A 140 23.79 4.39 -12.51
N LEU A 141 22.70 5.13 -12.39
CA LEU A 141 21.52 5.00 -13.23
C LEU A 141 21.59 5.98 -14.41
N PHE A 142 21.24 5.51 -15.60
CA PHE A 142 21.11 6.29 -16.82
C PHE A 142 19.68 6.15 -17.33
N LEU A 143 18.90 7.23 -17.32
CA LEU A 143 17.52 7.21 -17.82
C LEU A 143 17.51 7.23 -19.36
N HIS A 144 16.59 6.51 -19.98
CA HIS A 144 16.43 6.53 -21.43
C HIS A 144 16.06 7.92 -21.97
N THR A 145 15.41 8.74 -21.15
CA THR A 145 15.04 10.12 -21.51
C THR A 145 16.18 11.11 -21.42
N ARG A 146 17.22 10.80 -20.63
CA ARG A 146 18.42 11.64 -20.41
C ARG A 146 19.64 10.76 -20.17
N PRO A 147 20.13 10.07 -21.21
CA PRO A 147 21.25 9.13 -21.07
C PRO A 147 22.57 9.81 -20.74
N GLU A 148 22.67 11.11 -20.99
CA GLU A 148 23.84 11.93 -20.67
C GLU A 148 24.00 12.28 -19.20
N LEU A 149 22.92 12.15 -18.39
CA LEU A 149 22.93 12.51 -16.99
C LEU A 149 23.10 11.27 -16.10
N PRO A 150 24.31 11.03 -15.55
CA PRO A 150 24.53 9.95 -14.60
C PRO A 150 23.88 10.29 -13.25
N ILE A 151 23.04 9.40 -12.74
CA ILE A 151 22.38 9.55 -11.45
C ILE A 151 23.00 8.52 -10.49
N PRO A 152 23.80 8.94 -9.50
CA PRO A 152 24.30 8.04 -8.48
C PRO A 152 23.16 7.57 -7.59
N VAL A 153 23.14 6.28 -7.28
CA VAL A 153 22.13 5.67 -6.41
C VAL A 153 22.79 4.81 -5.35
N LYS A 154 22.15 4.77 -4.19
CA LYS A 154 22.58 3.98 -3.04
C LYS A 154 21.66 2.79 -2.84
N ILE A 155 22.22 1.59 -2.67
CA ILE A 155 21.43 0.39 -2.39
C ILE A 155 20.77 0.53 -1.05
N LEU A 156 19.44 0.38 -1.02
CA LEU A 156 18.63 0.26 0.19
C LEU A 156 18.45 -1.20 0.59
N SER A 157 18.12 -2.04 -0.38
CA SER A 157 17.93 -3.47 -0.16
C SER A 157 18.09 -4.25 -1.45
N SER A 158 18.49 -5.52 -1.32
CA SER A 158 18.54 -6.49 -2.40
C SER A 158 17.75 -7.73 -1.97
N ARG A 159 16.94 -8.27 -2.87
CA ARG A 159 16.26 -9.55 -2.59
C ARG A 159 17.25 -10.70 -2.65
N PHE A 160 17.08 -11.67 -1.75
CA PHE A 160 17.92 -12.87 -1.70
C PHE A 160 17.53 -13.93 -2.73
N TYR A 161 16.32 -13.86 -3.29
CA TYR A 161 15.81 -14.82 -4.27
C TYR A 161 15.64 -14.14 -5.61
N PRO A 162 16.10 -14.77 -6.71
CA PRO A 162 15.87 -14.26 -8.04
C PRO A 162 14.40 -14.41 -8.42
N GLU A 163 13.88 -13.46 -9.14
CA GLU A 163 12.52 -13.46 -9.71
C GLU A 163 12.61 -13.59 -11.22
N LEU A 164 11.63 -14.26 -11.82
CA LEU A 164 11.54 -14.36 -13.27
C LEU A 164 10.99 -13.04 -13.80
N THR A 165 11.77 -12.35 -14.63
CA THR A 165 11.34 -11.11 -15.28
C THR A 165 10.38 -11.40 -16.44
N GLU A 166 9.68 -10.37 -16.94
CA GLU A 166 8.84 -10.45 -18.15
C GLU A 166 9.61 -11.01 -19.39
N GLN A 167 10.93 -10.85 -19.40
CA GLN A 167 11.83 -11.37 -20.43
C GLN A 167 12.27 -12.81 -20.21
N ASN A 168 11.68 -13.51 -19.23
CA ASN A 168 12.01 -14.88 -18.86
C ASN A 168 13.46 -15.10 -18.38
N ILE A 169 14.02 -14.09 -17.71
CA ILE A 169 15.38 -14.08 -17.16
C ILE A 169 15.29 -14.03 -15.64
N TYR A 170 16.00 -14.92 -14.95
CA TYR A 170 16.14 -14.86 -13.50
C TYR A 170 16.99 -13.65 -13.09
N SER A 171 16.43 -12.77 -12.28
CA SER A 171 17.09 -11.53 -11.86
C SER A 171 16.82 -11.22 -10.40
N TYR A 172 17.80 -10.65 -9.72
CA TYR A 172 17.66 -10.11 -8.38
C TYR A 172 17.11 -8.70 -8.47
N ASN A 173 16.05 -8.41 -7.69
CA ASN A 173 15.51 -7.07 -7.58
C ASN A 173 16.29 -6.31 -6.50
N VAL A 174 16.96 -5.25 -6.90
CA VAL A 174 17.72 -4.33 -6.04
C VAL A 174 16.97 -3.00 -5.98
N LYS A 175 16.59 -2.59 -4.77
CA LYS A 175 16.01 -1.27 -4.52
C LYS A 175 17.12 -0.30 -4.15
N ALA A 176 17.18 0.79 -4.87
CA ALA A 176 18.19 1.83 -4.66
C ALA A 176 17.54 3.21 -4.58
N GLU A 177 17.98 4.01 -3.63
CA GLU A 177 17.57 5.40 -3.43
C GLU A 177 18.48 6.31 -4.25
N MET A 178 17.91 7.36 -4.82
CA MET A 178 18.68 8.38 -5.54
C MET A 178 19.32 9.34 -4.55
N GLU A 179 20.63 9.57 -4.67
CA GLU A 179 21.36 10.44 -3.74
C GLU A 179 20.99 11.92 -3.89
N ASN A 180 20.45 12.34 -5.04
CA ASN A 180 20.09 13.73 -5.30
C ASN A 180 18.68 13.82 -5.88
N ASN A 181 18.01 14.92 -5.54
CA ASN A 181 16.74 15.26 -6.17
C ASN A 181 16.98 15.71 -7.62
N VAL A 182 16.74 14.80 -8.57
CA VAL A 182 16.94 15.07 -10.00
C VAL A 182 15.67 15.71 -10.55
N PRO A 183 15.71 16.97 -11.00
CA PRO A 183 14.52 17.65 -11.49
C PRO A 183 13.98 16.98 -12.75
N GLY A 184 12.66 16.85 -12.83
CA GLY A 184 11.96 16.27 -13.98
C GLY A 184 11.90 14.74 -14.01
N LEU A 185 12.25 14.07 -12.92
CA LEU A 185 11.95 12.64 -12.74
C LEU A 185 10.45 12.43 -12.67
N ARG A 186 9.99 11.37 -13.31
CA ARG A 186 8.60 10.88 -13.22
C ARG A 186 8.60 9.41 -12.90
N PHE A 187 7.57 8.98 -12.16
CA PHE A 187 7.37 7.56 -11.88
C PHE A 187 7.18 6.76 -13.17
N GLY A 188 7.69 5.53 -13.19
CA GLY A 188 7.62 4.68 -14.39
C GLY A 188 8.69 4.97 -15.45
N MET A 189 9.59 5.94 -15.25
CA MET A 189 10.73 6.13 -16.14
C MET A 189 11.63 4.89 -16.13
N ARG A 190 12.08 4.50 -17.32
CA ARG A 190 12.99 3.35 -17.51
C ARG A 190 14.38 3.83 -17.83
N GLY A 191 15.37 2.99 -17.51
CA GLY A 191 16.77 3.30 -17.75
C GLY A 191 17.66 2.07 -17.66
N VAL A 192 18.97 2.30 -17.71
CA VAL A 192 20.00 1.29 -17.55
C VAL A 192 20.83 1.63 -16.31
N ALA A 193 21.08 0.64 -15.47
CA ALA A 193 21.96 0.77 -14.32
C ALA A 193 23.34 0.19 -14.65
N ARG A 194 24.38 0.98 -14.40
CA ARG A 194 25.76 0.49 -14.41
C ARG A 194 26.14 0.14 -12.97
N VAL A 195 26.36 -1.13 -12.71
CA VAL A 195 26.83 -1.63 -11.42
C VAL A 195 28.33 -1.87 -11.52
N THR A 196 29.09 -1.25 -10.64
CA THR A 196 30.55 -1.39 -10.59
C THR A 196 30.91 -2.02 -9.25
N GLY A 197 31.30 -3.29 -9.28
CA GLY A 197 31.78 -4.04 -8.13
C GLY A 197 33.26 -3.80 -7.81
N GLU A 198 33.81 -4.62 -6.92
CA GLU A 198 35.22 -4.59 -6.59
C GLU A 198 36.12 -5.05 -7.75
N LYS A 199 37.35 -4.54 -7.75
CA LYS A 199 38.34 -4.93 -8.77
C LYS A 199 38.73 -6.40 -8.58
N VAL A 200 38.41 -7.24 -9.55
CA VAL A 200 38.83 -8.64 -9.60
C VAL A 200 40.09 -8.82 -10.46
N LYS A 201 40.91 -9.82 -10.16
CA LYS A 201 42.09 -10.14 -10.97
C LYS A 201 41.62 -10.64 -12.34
N LEU A 202 42.24 -10.07 -13.42
CA LEU A 202 41.90 -10.40 -14.81
C LEU A 202 41.93 -11.93 -15.08
N GLY A 203 42.89 -12.64 -14.48
CA GLY A 203 42.98 -14.09 -14.59
C GLY A 203 41.72 -14.83 -14.10
N TYR A 204 41.15 -14.40 -13.01
CA TYR A 204 39.89 -15.01 -12.50
C TYR A 204 38.75 -14.82 -13.50
N TYR A 205 38.63 -13.63 -14.10
CA TYR A 205 37.59 -13.33 -15.08
C TYR A 205 37.72 -14.17 -16.35
N LEU A 206 38.94 -14.31 -16.88
CA LEU A 206 39.21 -15.10 -18.09
C LEU A 206 39.06 -16.60 -17.90
N PHE A 207 39.41 -17.12 -16.72
CA PHE A 207 39.39 -18.57 -16.47
C PHE A 207 38.09 -19.03 -15.80
N ARG A 208 37.19 -18.15 -15.40
CA ARG A 208 35.91 -18.49 -14.76
C ARG A 208 35.09 -19.45 -15.62
N SER A 209 34.96 -19.20 -16.92
CA SER A 209 34.22 -20.06 -17.84
C SER A 209 34.88 -21.45 -18.00
N LEU A 210 36.20 -21.51 -18.00
CA LEU A 210 36.92 -22.77 -18.04
C LEU A 210 36.76 -23.58 -16.74
N VAL A 211 36.78 -22.91 -15.60
CA VAL A 211 36.56 -23.54 -14.28
C VAL A 211 35.14 -24.10 -14.16
N LEU A 212 34.14 -23.36 -14.66
CA LEU A 212 32.74 -23.80 -14.67
C LEU A 212 32.57 -25.01 -15.60
N TRP A 213 33.17 -24.97 -16.79
CA TRP A 213 33.16 -26.08 -17.73
C TRP A 213 33.85 -27.34 -17.15
N TYR A 214 34.98 -27.18 -16.49
CA TYR A 214 35.70 -28.32 -15.84
C TYR A 214 34.93 -28.92 -14.64
N ARG A 215 34.14 -28.10 -13.92
CA ARG A 215 33.31 -28.58 -12.80
C ARG A 215 31.95 -29.13 -13.22
N GLY A 216 31.63 -29.13 -14.52
CA GLY A 216 30.39 -29.71 -15.05
C GLY A 216 29.11 -28.96 -14.69
N VAL A 217 29.21 -27.64 -14.45
CA VAL A 217 28.07 -26.75 -14.17
C VAL A 217 27.81 -25.86 -15.36
#